data_a5a794baeccf16b641e280a1be0d7e83
#
_entry.id   a5a794baeccf16b641e280a1be0d7e83
#
_cell.length_a   1.000
_cell.length_b   1.000
_cell.length_c   1.000
_cell.angle_alpha   90.00
_cell.angle_beta   90.00
_cell.angle_gamma   90.00
#
_symmetry.space_group_name_H-M   'P 1'
#
loop_
_entity.id
_entity.type
_entity.pdbx_description
1 polymer ?
#
loop_
_entity_poly.entity_id
_entity_poly.type
_entity_poly.pdbx_seq_one_letter_code
_entity_poly.pdbx_strand_id
1 'polypeptide(L)'
;MEPYNQYGQYQRYRQMSLDDMLLENRIVFLIGEISYQRAAEVIMKMLYLDNLKRNTEISLYINSPGGSVDDTMAIYDTMRFVGSPIATYCIGRAQSGAAIILAAGTKGKRHALPHAKVMLHQVWGGVTGQAADIKIQAEEIIKAKKMINELLAKHTGQPIEKIAXYMTAVEAHKYGLIDEVLHEDEEEEKGKNKDKNKKKI
;
A
#
# COMPACT_ATOMS: atom_id res chain seq x y z
N MET A 1 -37.82 -19.43 13.38
CA MET A 1 -36.47 -18.81 13.49
C MET A 1 -35.52 -19.86 14.03
N GLU A 2 -34.60 -20.34 13.18
CA GLU A 2 -33.56 -21.25 13.66
C GLU A 2 -32.61 -20.48 14.60
N PRO A 3 -32.22 -21.05 15.75
CA PRO A 3 -31.26 -20.36 16.62
C PRO A 3 -29.94 -20.21 15.87
N TYR A 4 -29.47 -18.97 15.80
CA TYR A 4 -28.18 -18.62 15.20
C TYR A 4 -27.10 -19.49 15.80
N ASN A 5 -26.44 -20.29 14.98
CA ASN A 5 -25.48 -21.27 15.46
C ASN A 5 -24.15 -20.60 15.85
N GLN A 6 -24.12 -19.94 16.98
CA GLN A 6 -22.93 -19.28 17.54
C GLN A 6 -21.76 -20.26 17.73
N TYR A 7 -22.06 -21.53 18.06
CA TYR A 7 -21.05 -22.58 18.24
C TYR A 7 -20.32 -22.92 16.93
N GLY A 8 -21.03 -22.96 15.82
CA GLY A 8 -20.43 -23.23 14.51
C GLY A 8 -19.47 -22.13 14.06
N GLN A 9 -19.83 -20.86 14.28
CA GLN A 9 -18.95 -19.72 14.01
C GLN A 9 -17.71 -19.74 14.89
N TYR A 10 -17.89 -20.00 16.20
CA TYR A 10 -16.79 -20.04 17.16
C TYR A 10 -15.77 -21.15 16.80
N GLN A 11 -16.24 -22.32 16.39
CA GLN A 11 -15.38 -23.42 15.98
C GLN A 11 -14.64 -23.07 14.67
N ARG A 12 -15.29 -22.40 13.73
CA ARG A 12 -14.66 -21.97 12.49
C ARG A 12 -13.50 -20.99 12.78
N TYR A 13 -13.71 -19.98 13.61
CA TYR A 13 -12.64 -19.03 13.99
C TYR A 13 -11.47 -19.72 14.69
N ARG A 14 -11.74 -20.74 15.48
CA ARG A 14 -10.69 -21.48 16.21
C ARG A 14 -9.74 -22.27 15.28
N GLN A 15 -10.18 -22.57 14.06
CA GLN A 15 -9.40 -23.34 13.07
C GLN A 15 -8.74 -22.44 12.02
N MET A 16 -9.08 -21.15 11.96
CA MET A 16 -8.53 -20.20 10.99
C MET A 16 -7.17 -19.67 11.43
N SER A 17 -6.27 -19.51 10.48
CA SER A 17 -5.02 -18.79 10.71
C SER A 17 -5.29 -17.29 10.90
N LEU A 18 -4.35 -16.56 11.50
CA LEU A 18 -4.46 -15.10 11.61
C LEU A 18 -4.59 -14.46 10.22
N ASP A 19 -3.86 -14.96 9.23
CA ASP A 19 -3.92 -14.45 7.86
C ASP A 19 -5.34 -14.62 7.27
N ASP A 20 -5.99 -15.77 7.51
CA ASP A 20 -7.37 -16.01 7.06
C ASP A 20 -8.35 -15.05 7.75
N MET A 21 -8.19 -14.82 9.05
CA MET A 21 -9.05 -13.89 9.81
C MET A 21 -8.92 -12.45 9.29
N LEU A 22 -7.69 -12.04 8.98
CA LEU A 22 -7.43 -10.70 8.42
C LEU A 22 -8.01 -10.60 7.00
N LEU A 23 -7.86 -11.64 6.20
CA LEU A 23 -8.41 -11.70 4.85
C LEU A 23 -9.95 -11.63 4.86
N GLU A 24 -10.63 -12.30 5.81
CA GLU A 24 -12.09 -12.17 5.97
C GLU A 24 -12.52 -10.72 6.24
N ASN A 25 -11.66 -9.95 6.91
CA ASN A 25 -11.87 -8.52 7.16
C ASN A 25 -11.34 -7.64 6.01
N ARG A 26 -11.03 -8.26 4.87
CA ARG A 26 -10.58 -7.60 3.64
C ARG A 26 -9.26 -6.86 3.81
N ILE A 27 -8.40 -7.37 4.69
CA ILE A 27 -7.08 -6.82 4.97
C ILE A 27 -6.04 -7.66 4.24
N VAL A 28 -5.20 -7.00 3.45
CA VAL A 28 -4.11 -7.59 2.67
C VAL A 28 -2.80 -6.90 3.07
N PHE A 29 -1.71 -7.65 3.13
CA PHE A 29 -0.39 -7.12 3.50
C PHE A 29 0.60 -7.22 2.35
N LEU A 30 1.34 -6.14 2.12
CA LEU A 30 2.53 -6.10 1.28
C LEU A 30 3.73 -5.82 2.20
N ILE A 31 4.32 -6.90 2.73
CA ILE A 31 5.42 -6.84 3.69
C ILE A 31 6.69 -7.44 3.06
N GLY A 32 7.81 -6.72 3.18
CA GLY A 32 9.10 -7.15 2.66
C GLY A 32 9.30 -6.79 1.19
N GLU A 33 10.28 -7.40 0.56
CA GLU A 33 10.64 -7.12 -0.84
C GLU A 33 9.54 -7.57 -1.81
N ILE A 34 9.30 -6.75 -2.83
CA ILE A 34 8.38 -7.09 -3.93
C ILE A 34 9.10 -8.06 -4.86
N SER A 35 8.78 -9.33 -4.71
CA SER A 35 9.24 -10.44 -5.53
C SER A 35 8.04 -11.08 -6.21
N TYR A 36 8.30 -11.97 -7.16
CA TYR A 36 7.26 -12.76 -7.83
C TYR A 36 6.30 -13.42 -6.82
N GLN A 37 6.83 -14.08 -5.78
CA GLN A 37 6.01 -14.76 -4.79
C GLN A 37 5.12 -13.79 -4.01
N ARG A 38 5.70 -12.66 -3.59
CA ARG A 38 4.94 -11.63 -2.84
C ARG A 38 3.87 -10.98 -3.71
N ALA A 39 4.20 -10.69 -4.95
CA ALA A 39 3.22 -10.12 -5.90
C ALA A 39 2.08 -11.10 -6.16
N ALA A 40 2.39 -12.36 -6.43
CA ALA A 40 1.37 -13.39 -6.65
C ALA A 40 0.42 -13.50 -5.46
N GLU A 41 0.96 -13.51 -4.22
CA GLU A 41 0.15 -13.58 -2.99
C GLU A 41 -0.83 -12.39 -2.88
N VAL A 42 -0.32 -11.19 -3.05
CA VAL A 42 -1.13 -9.94 -2.95
C VAL A 42 -2.21 -9.95 -4.04
N ILE A 43 -1.83 -10.28 -5.27
CA ILE A 43 -2.73 -10.32 -6.43
C ILE A 43 -3.86 -11.34 -6.20
N MET A 44 -3.52 -12.56 -5.79
CA MET A 44 -4.52 -13.61 -5.53
C MET A 44 -5.51 -13.17 -4.45
N LYS A 45 -5.04 -12.54 -3.37
CA LYS A 45 -5.90 -12.03 -2.30
C LYS A 45 -6.83 -10.92 -2.81
N MET A 46 -6.33 -9.98 -3.59
CA MET A 46 -7.16 -8.91 -4.17
C MET A 46 -8.24 -9.45 -5.10
N LEU A 47 -7.87 -10.37 -6.00
CA LEU A 47 -8.82 -11.01 -6.93
C LEU A 47 -9.88 -11.81 -6.19
N TYR A 48 -9.47 -12.57 -5.17
CA TYR A 48 -10.39 -13.34 -4.33
C TYR A 48 -11.39 -12.43 -3.63
N LEU A 49 -10.92 -11.34 -3.01
CA LEU A 49 -11.78 -10.41 -2.28
C LEU A 49 -12.74 -9.66 -3.21
N ASP A 50 -12.27 -9.26 -4.39
CA ASP A 50 -13.12 -8.59 -5.39
C ASP A 50 -14.21 -9.54 -5.89
N ASN A 51 -13.86 -10.81 -6.15
CA ASN A 51 -14.83 -11.83 -6.58
C ASN A 51 -15.85 -12.14 -5.48
N LEU A 52 -15.39 -12.20 -4.22
CA LEU A 52 -16.25 -12.50 -3.07
C LEU A 52 -17.30 -11.40 -2.85
N LYS A 53 -16.91 -10.14 -2.96
CA LYS A 53 -17.83 -9.00 -2.81
C LYS A 53 -17.27 -7.77 -3.52
N ARG A 54 -17.71 -7.56 -4.73
CA ARG A 54 -17.29 -6.44 -5.57
C ARG A 54 -17.74 -5.09 -4.99
N ASN A 55 -17.03 -4.03 -5.34
CA ASN A 55 -17.32 -2.65 -4.90
C ASN A 55 -17.23 -2.46 -3.37
N THR A 56 -16.58 -3.38 -2.66
CA THR A 56 -16.34 -3.28 -1.22
C THR A 56 -14.85 -3.07 -0.98
N GLU A 57 -14.52 -2.10 -0.15
CA GLU A 57 -13.13 -1.68 0.09
C GLU A 57 -12.23 -2.85 0.50
N ILE A 58 -11.00 -2.83 -0.02
CA ILE A 58 -9.90 -3.70 0.38
C ILE A 58 -8.83 -2.80 1.00
N SER A 59 -8.34 -3.15 2.19
CA SER A 59 -7.31 -2.42 2.92
C SER A 59 -5.95 -3.08 2.67
N LEU A 60 -5.04 -2.39 1.98
CA LEU A 60 -3.69 -2.87 1.66
C LEU A 60 -2.67 -2.18 2.57
N TYR A 61 -2.12 -2.93 3.53
CA TYR A 61 -1.10 -2.46 4.48
C TYR A 61 0.29 -2.71 3.92
N ILE A 62 1.11 -1.67 3.89
CA ILE A 62 2.40 -1.66 3.19
C ILE A 62 3.55 -1.41 4.18
N ASN A 63 4.54 -2.33 4.17
CA ASN A 63 5.83 -2.15 4.85
C ASN A 63 6.91 -2.83 3.99
N SER A 64 7.35 -2.13 2.93
CA SER A 64 8.16 -2.74 1.87
C SER A 64 9.26 -1.78 1.39
N PRO A 65 10.46 -2.31 1.12
CA PRO A 65 11.53 -1.53 0.48
C PRO A 65 11.35 -1.39 -1.04
N GLY A 66 10.27 -1.97 -1.62
CA GLY A 66 10.11 -2.09 -3.06
C GLY A 66 10.72 -3.39 -3.58
N GLY A 67 11.06 -3.45 -4.85
CA GLY A 67 11.62 -4.65 -5.47
C GLY A 67 11.47 -4.63 -6.99
N SER A 68 11.18 -5.78 -7.58
CA SER A 68 11.04 -5.98 -9.03
C SER A 68 10.03 -5.02 -9.64
N VAL A 69 10.41 -4.38 -10.75
CA VAL A 69 9.53 -3.46 -11.50
C VAL A 69 8.33 -4.23 -12.07
N ASP A 70 8.57 -5.36 -12.68
CA ASP A 70 7.51 -6.16 -13.32
C ASP A 70 6.47 -6.63 -12.27
N ASP A 71 6.96 -7.11 -11.13
CA ASP A 71 6.09 -7.56 -10.03
C ASP A 71 5.33 -6.38 -9.41
N THR A 72 5.96 -5.21 -9.32
CA THR A 72 5.29 -3.97 -8.88
C THR A 72 4.17 -3.61 -9.85
N MET A 73 4.43 -3.66 -11.15
CA MET A 73 3.42 -3.34 -12.16
C MET A 73 2.29 -4.37 -12.17
N ALA A 74 2.57 -5.64 -11.93
CA ALA A 74 1.54 -6.68 -11.81
C ALA A 74 0.56 -6.36 -10.66
N ILE A 75 1.09 -5.95 -9.50
CA ILE A 75 0.24 -5.49 -8.37
C ILE A 75 -0.53 -4.23 -8.76
N TYR A 76 0.15 -3.23 -9.32
CA TYR A 76 -0.44 -1.95 -9.74
C TYR A 76 -1.61 -2.17 -10.69
N ASP A 77 -1.40 -2.94 -11.76
CA ASP A 77 -2.42 -3.19 -12.76
C ASP A 77 -3.61 -3.97 -12.16
N THR A 78 -3.35 -4.90 -11.26
CA THR A 78 -4.41 -5.61 -10.52
C THR A 78 -5.24 -4.63 -9.68
N MET A 79 -4.59 -3.70 -8.97
CA MET A 79 -5.30 -2.64 -8.22
C MET A 79 -6.20 -1.79 -9.11
N ARG A 80 -5.81 -1.59 -10.38
CA ARG A 80 -6.61 -0.82 -11.36
C ARG A 80 -7.69 -1.66 -12.03
N PHE A 81 -7.49 -2.98 -12.08
CA PHE A 81 -8.39 -3.93 -12.76
C PHE A 81 -9.59 -4.30 -11.87
N VAL A 82 -9.38 -4.51 -10.57
CA VAL A 82 -10.47 -4.90 -9.66
C VAL A 82 -11.49 -3.76 -9.51
N GLY A 83 -12.74 -4.13 -9.30
CA GLY A 83 -13.83 -3.17 -9.10
C GLY A 83 -13.90 -2.61 -7.67
N SER A 84 -13.26 -3.28 -6.72
CA SER A 84 -13.24 -2.86 -5.32
C SER A 84 -12.28 -1.68 -5.11
N PRO A 85 -12.65 -0.63 -4.37
CA PRO A 85 -11.70 0.42 -4.03
C PRO A 85 -10.61 -0.13 -3.11
N ILE A 86 -9.36 0.30 -3.35
CA ILE A 86 -8.19 -0.13 -2.57
C ILE A 86 -7.74 1.03 -1.68
N ALA A 87 -7.91 0.89 -0.37
CA ALA A 87 -7.32 1.80 0.61
C ALA A 87 -5.89 1.34 0.91
N THR A 88 -4.92 2.25 0.86
CA THR A 88 -3.50 1.92 1.11
C THR A 88 -3.01 2.56 2.39
N TYR A 89 -2.22 1.81 3.17
CA TYR A 89 -1.73 2.21 4.49
C TYR A 89 -0.23 1.94 4.60
N CYS A 90 0.60 2.98 4.62
CA CYS A 90 2.03 2.82 4.92
C CYS A 90 2.21 2.71 6.44
N ILE A 91 2.58 1.51 6.93
CA ILE A 91 2.70 1.23 8.36
C ILE A 91 4.15 1.21 8.88
N GLY A 92 5.12 1.46 8.02
CA GLY A 92 6.53 1.55 8.37
C GLY A 92 7.30 2.23 7.28
N ARG A 93 7.42 1.56 6.12
CA ARG A 93 8.04 2.18 4.95
C ARG A 93 7.34 1.77 3.66
N ALA A 94 7.36 2.67 2.70
CA ALA A 94 6.98 2.39 1.33
C ALA A 94 8.05 3.01 0.43
N GLN A 95 8.91 2.19 -0.13
CA GLN A 95 10.07 2.67 -0.88
C GLN A 95 10.04 2.12 -2.31
N SER A 96 10.53 2.91 -3.27
CA SER A 96 10.65 2.46 -4.67
C SER A 96 9.30 1.97 -5.21
N GLY A 97 9.21 0.74 -5.72
CA GLY A 97 7.98 0.12 -6.20
C GLY A 97 6.82 0.17 -5.18
N ALA A 98 7.12 0.00 -3.89
CA ALA A 98 6.10 0.07 -2.84
C ALA A 98 5.50 1.48 -2.69
N ALA A 99 6.25 2.54 -2.98
CA ALA A 99 5.72 3.91 -2.98
C ALA A 99 4.76 4.12 -4.15
N ILE A 100 5.00 3.45 -5.28
CA ILE A 100 4.09 3.46 -6.44
C ILE A 100 2.75 2.80 -6.03
N ILE A 101 2.83 1.63 -5.37
CA ILE A 101 1.64 0.91 -4.88
C ILE A 101 0.87 1.76 -3.86
N LEU A 102 1.58 2.43 -2.93
CA LEU A 102 0.96 3.35 -1.97
C LEU A 102 0.18 4.46 -2.68
N ALA A 103 0.83 5.12 -3.64
CA ALA A 103 0.24 6.23 -4.41
C ALA A 103 -0.90 5.77 -5.32
N ALA A 104 -0.92 4.49 -5.73
CA ALA A 104 -1.94 3.90 -6.60
C ALA A 104 -3.26 3.60 -5.87
N GLY A 105 -3.31 3.72 -4.56
CA GLY A 105 -4.54 3.58 -3.78
C GLY A 105 -5.65 4.49 -4.31
N THR A 106 -6.88 4.13 -4.02
CA THR A 106 -8.06 4.94 -4.38
C THR A 106 -7.90 6.35 -3.79
N LYS A 107 -8.08 7.37 -4.61
CA LYS A 107 -7.91 8.77 -4.19
C LYS A 107 -8.84 9.08 -3.00
N GLY A 108 -8.28 9.72 -1.97
CA GLY A 108 -8.96 9.97 -0.70
C GLY A 108 -8.81 8.81 0.30
N LYS A 109 -8.10 7.73 -0.09
CA LYS A 109 -7.95 6.51 0.74
C LYS A 109 -6.49 6.03 0.79
N ARG A 110 -5.54 6.97 0.69
CA ARG A 110 -4.12 6.69 0.75
C ARG A 110 -3.57 7.26 2.06
N HIS A 111 -3.09 6.40 2.93
CA HIS A 111 -2.77 6.78 4.32
C HIS A 111 -1.35 6.39 4.70
N ALA A 112 -0.79 7.06 5.70
CA ALA A 112 0.45 6.65 6.35
C ALA A 112 0.36 6.89 7.86
N LEU A 113 1.01 6.03 8.64
CA LEU A 113 1.20 6.26 10.08
C LEU A 113 2.23 7.39 10.28
N PRO A 114 2.20 8.10 11.42
CA PRO A 114 3.01 9.32 11.63
C PRO A 114 4.52 9.14 11.42
N HIS A 115 5.07 7.99 11.80
CA HIS A 115 6.50 7.70 11.72
C HIS A 115 6.88 6.92 10.46
N ALA A 116 5.92 6.68 9.55
CA ALA A 116 6.19 5.98 8.30
C ALA A 116 7.10 6.82 7.40
N LYS A 117 7.90 6.12 6.59
CA LYS A 117 8.85 6.75 5.66
C LYS A 117 8.50 6.33 4.23
N VAL A 118 8.45 7.28 3.34
CA VAL A 118 8.26 7.04 1.92
C VAL A 118 9.53 7.43 1.17
N MET A 119 9.93 6.63 0.19
CA MET A 119 11.11 6.95 -0.61
C MET A 119 10.83 6.71 -2.08
N LEU A 120 11.12 7.73 -2.87
CA LEU A 120 11.14 7.65 -4.32
C LEU A 120 12.58 7.72 -4.81
N HIS A 121 12.92 6.91 -5.77
CA HIS A 121 14.16 7.01 -6.52
C HIS A 121 13.91 6.55 -7.97
N GLN A 122 14.82 6.91 -8.84
CA GLN A 122 14.73 6.46 -10.22
C GLN A 122 14.94 4.94 -10.31
N VAL A 123 14.37 4.34 -11.35
CA VAL A 123 14.59 2.93 -11.65
C VAL A 123 16.10 2.68 -11.70
N TRP A 124 16.55 1.72 -10.90
CA TRP A 124 17.95 1.30 -10.81
C TRP A 124 18.07 -0.10 -11.39
N GLY A 125 19.08 -0.31 -12.19
CA GLY A 125 19.39 -1.62 -12.76
C GLY A 125 20.77 -1.64 -13.35
N GLY A 126 21.38 -2.81 -13.38
CA GLY A 126 22.66 -3.08 -14.05
C GLY A 126 22.46 -4.14 -15.12
N VAL A 127 23.26 -4.06 -16.17
CA VAL A 127 23.16 -4.97 -17.30
C VAL A 127 24.53 -5.55 -17.60
N THR A 128 24.58 -6.87 -17.80
CA THR A 128 25.79 -7.57 -18.23
C THR A 128 25.41 -8.57 -19.33
N GLY A 129 26.28 -8.79 -20.28
CA GLY A 129 26.03 -9.72 -21.37
C GLY A 129 26.64 -9.29 -22.68
N GLN A 130 26.16 -9.84 -23.77
CA GLN A 130 26.57 -9.45 -25.10
C GLN A 130 26.07 -8.05 -25.46
N ALA A 131 26.79 -7.33 -26.29
CA ALA A 131 26.48 -5.93 -26.65
C ALA A 131 25.02 -5.76 -27.13
N ALA A 132 24.50 -6.71 -27.91
CA ALA A 132 23.12 -6.67 -28.39
C ALA A 132 22.12 -6.77 -27.24
N ASP A 133 22.36 -7.67 -26.27
CA ASP A 133 21.49 -7.89 -25.12
C ASP A 133 21.53 -6.68 -24.18
N ILE A 134 22.72 -6.11 -23.95
CA ILE A 134 22.92 -4.90 -23.13
C ILE A 134 22.07 -3.75 -23.73
N LYS A 135 22.09 -3.57 -25.05
CA LYS A 135 21.27 -2.52 -25.69
C LYS A 135 19.77 -2.73 -25.45
N ILE A 136 19.27 -3.94 -25.65
CA ILE A 136 17.84 -4.27 -25.46
C ILE A 136 17.43 -3.99 -24.00
N GLN A 137 18.21 -4.48 -23.03
CA GLN A 137 17.90 -4.30 -21.63
C GLN A 137 17.98 -2.82 -21.19
N ALA A 138 18.95 -2.06 -21.73
CA ALA A 138 19.04 -0.62 -21.46
C ALA A 138 17.80 0.13 -21.97
N GLU A 139 17.31 -0.22 -23.15
CA GLU A 139 16.08 0.36 -23.71
C GLU A 139 14.87 0.04 -22.83
N GLU A 140 14.76 -1.17 -22.29
CA GLU A 140 13.66 -1.56 -21.38
C GLU A 140 13.73 -0.80 -20.05
N ILE A 141 14.93 -0.60 -19.49
CA ILE A 141 15.10 0.22 -18.26
C ILE A 141 14.63 1.66 -18.52
N ILE A 142 14.96 2.23 -19.68
CA ILE A 142 14.54 3.60 -20.06
C ILE A 142 13.01 3.67 -20.18
N LYS A 143 12.39 2.67 -20.81
CA LYS A 143 10.91 2.60 -20.93
C LYS A 143 10.25 2.49 -19.56
N ALA A 144 10.77 1.60 -18.69
CA ALA A 144 10.27 1.43 -17.32
C ALA A 144 10.38 2.73 -16.51
N LYS A 145 11.51 3.43 -16.59
CA LYS A 145 11.71 4.74 -15.96
C LYS A 145 10.65 5.75 -16.42
N LYS A 146 10.43 5.84 -17.73
CA LYS A 146 9.42 6.77 -18.28
C LYS A 146 8.02 6.44 -17.76
N MET A 147 7.62 5.17 -17.84
CA MET A 147 6.32 4.70 -17.38
C MET A 147 6.11 5.01 -15.89
N ILE A 148 7.08 4.69 -15.04
CA ILE A 148 6.99 4.92 -13.58
C ILE A 148 6.87 6.42 -13.28
N ASN A 149 7.63 7.26 -13.96
CA ASN A 149 7.57 8.70 -13.79
C ASN A 149 6.18 9.25 -14.17
N GLU A 150 5.61 8.78 -15.27
CA GLU A 150 4.26 9.16 -15.71
C GLU A 150 3.19 8.72 -14.69
N LEU A 151 3.32 7.49 -14.14
CA LEU A 151 2.41 6.99 -13.11
C LEU A 151 2.50 7.85 -11.83
N LEU A 152 3.71 8.15 -11.37
CA LEU A 152 3.89 8.99 -10.18
C LEU A 152 3.34 10.40 -10.41
N ALA A 153 3.61 11.02 -11.55
CA ALA A 153 3.05 12.34 -11.90
C ALA A 153 1.51 12.30 -11.89
N LYS A 154 0.93 11.26 -12.47
CA LYS A 154 -0.53 11.06 -12.51
C LYS A 154 -1.16 10.98 -11.11
N HIS A 155 -0.52 10.23 -10.20
CA HIS A 155 -1.07 10.00 -8.86
C HIS A 155 -0.80 11.13 -7.87
N THR A 156 0.32 11.86 -8.04
CA THR A 156 0.75 12.91 -7.10
C THR A 156 0.44 14.32 -7.55
N GLY A 157 0.29 14.51 -8.86
CA GLY A 157 0.18 15.86 -9.46
C GLY A 157 1.50 16.60 -9.53
N GLN A 158 2.63 15.94 -9.20
CA GLN A 158 3.96 16.56 -9.23
C GLN A 158 4.62 16.41 -10.60
N PRO A 159 5.44 17.38 -11.01
CA PRO A 159 6.20 17.25 -12.26
C PRO A 159 7.23 16.12 -12.17
N ILE A 160 7.49 15.49 -13.30
CA ILE A 160 8.33 14.28 -13.44
C ILE A 160 9.76 14.48 -12.90
N GLU A 161 10.26 15.71 -12.94
CA GLU A 161 11.65 16.05 -12.57
C GLU A 161 11.91 15.99 -11.05
N LYS A 162 10.87 16.00 -10.23
CA LYS A 162 10.99 16.01 -8.76
C LYS A 162 10.93 14.60 -8.16
N ILE A 163 11.69 13.65 -8.71
CA ILE A 163 11.66 12.26 -8.22
C ILE A 163 13.02 11.87 -7.62
N ALA A 164 13.27 12.25 -6.39
CA ALA A 164 14.27 11.64 -5.47
C ALA A 164 14.23 12.25 -4.05
N UNK A 165 13.56 11.51 -3.18
CA UNK A 165 13.43 11.95 -1.93
C UNK A 165 13.05 10.89 -1.03
N TYR A 166 13.68 11.07 0.06
CA TYR A 166 13.11 10.45 1.26
C TYR A 166 12.13 11.44 1.89
N MET A 167 10.98 10.94 2.28
CA MET A 167 9.90 11.74 2.83
C MET A 167 9.36 11.13 4.13
N THR A 168 9.15 11.97 5.13
CA THR A 168 8.29 11.64 6.27
C THR A 168 6.84 11.52 5.78
N ALA A 169 5.94 11.01 6.62
CA ALA A 169 4.51 10.91 6.28
C ALA A 169 3.93 12.29 5.91
N VAL A 170 4.30 13.34 6.67
CA VAL A 170 3.83 14.72 6.42
C VAL A 170 4.33 15.23 5.06
N GLU A 171 5.58 14.97 4.72
CA GLU A 171 6.13 15.35 3.42
C GLU A 171 5.50 14.57 2.28
N ALA A 172 5.23 13.27 2.47
CA ALA A 172 4.54 12.43 1.48
C ALA A 172 3.11 12.94 1.22
N HIS A 173 2.42 13.42 2.26
CA HIS A 173 1.11 14.06 2.12
C HIS A 173 1.21 15.35 1.31
N LYS A 174 2.14 16.24 1.64
CA LYS A 174 2.36 17.50 0.90
C LYS A 174 2.76 17.24 -0.56
N TYR A 175 3.48 16.17 -0.81
CA TYR A 175 3.90 15.76 -2.16
C TYR A 175 2.72 15.20 -2.99
N GLY A 176 1.69 14.67 -2.33
CA GLY A 176 0.52 14.09 -2.99
C GLY A 176 0.56 12.55 -3.13
N LEU A 177 1.54 11.90 -2.47
CA LEU A 177 1.64 10.43 -2.48
C LEU A 177 0.54 9.78 -1.63
N ILE A 178 0.13 10.47 -0.58
CA ILE A 178 -0.96 10.02 0.31
C ILE A 178 -1.96 11.15 0.50
N ASP A 179 -3.14 10.79 1.00
CA ASP A 179 -4.23 11.73 1.24
C ASP A 179 -4.31 12.15 2.71
N GLU A 180 -3.78 11.31 3.63
CA GLU A 180 -3.91 11.57 5.07
C GLU A 180 -2.78 10.91 5.86
N VAL A 181 -2.32 11.61 6.90
CA VAL A 181 -1.46 11.03 7.95
C VAL A 181 -2.37 10.68 9.14
N LEU A 182 -2.43 9.40 9.48
CA LEU A 182 -3.27 8.93 10.57
C LEU A 182 -2.58 9.21 11.91
N HIS A 183 -3.23 9.98 12.77
CA HIS A 183 -2.74 10.30 14.11
C HIS A 183 -3.51 9.49 15.17
N GLU A 184 -2.96 9.38 16.36
CA GLU A 184 -3.70 8.89 17.52
C GLU A 184 -4.90 9.79 17.78
N ASP A 185 -6.02 9.21 18.17
CA ASP A 185 -7.23 9.99 18.43
C ASP A 185 -7.00 10.98 19.58
N GLU A 186 -7.05 12.27 19.27
CA GLU A 186 -6.87 13.37 20.25
C GLU A 186 -8.01 13.43 21.30
N GLU A 187 -9.04 12.61 21.17
CA GLU A 187 -10.18 12.64 22.09
C GLU A 187 -9.83 12.17 23.51
N GLU A 188 -8.86 11.27 23.67
CA GLU A 188 -8.42 10.83 25.00
C GLU A 188 -7.69 11.93 25.80
N GLU A 189 -6.98 12.84 25.14
CA GLU A 189 -6.30 13.94 25.84
C GLU A 189 -7.26 15.03 26.32
N LYS A 190 -8.34 15.29 25.54
CA LYS A 190 -9.34 16.28 25.93
C LYS A 190 -10.19 15.81 27.13
N GLY A 191 -10.40 14.49 27.27
CA GLY A 191 -11.06 13.90 28.43
C GLY A 191 -10.23 14.02 29.72
N LYS A 192 -8.92 13.74 29.62
CA LYS A 192 -8.00 13.78 30.77
C LYS A 192 -7.79 15.20 31.32
N ASN A 193 -7.90 16.23 30.48
CA ASN A 193 -7.76 17.62 30.91
C ASN A 193 -9.04 18.21 31.53
N LYS A 194 -10.22 17.67 31.18
CA LYS A 194 -11.47 18.11 31.80
C LYS A 194 -11.62 17.60 33.26
N ASP A 195 -11.09 16.41 33.56
CA ASP A 195 -11.13 15.85 34.90
C ASP A 195 -10.12 16.48 35.89
N LYS A 196 -8.98 16.99 35.37
CA LYS A 196 -8.00 17.69 36.20
C LYS A 196 -8.49 19.05 36.65
N ASN A 197 -9.37 19.70 35.90
CA ASN A 197 -9.92 21.02 36.28
C ASN A 197 -11.13 20.92 37.24
N LYS A 198 -11.75 19.72 37.33
CA LYS A 198 -12.87 19.52 38.31
C LYS A 198 -12.40 19.20 39.73
N LYS A 199 -11.11 18.91 39.93
CA LYS A 199 -10.56 18.59 41.27
C LYS A 199 -9.85 19.76 41.95
N LYS A 200 -10.03 21.00 41.45
CA LYS A 200 -9.41 22.20 42.01
C LYS A 200 -10.44 23.27 42.43
N ILE A 201 -11.62 22.82 42.93
CA ILE A 201 -12.60 23.69 43.61
C ILE A 201 -12.90 23.09 44.94
#